data_5c17b36430b2390656d0ce5eb5ae0624
#
_entry.id   5c17b36430b2390656d0ce5eb5ae0624
#
_cell.length_a   1.000
_cell.length_b   1.000
_cell.length_c   1.000
_cell.angle_alpha   90.00
_cell.angle_beta   90.00
_cell.angle_gamma   90.00
#
_symmetry.space_group_name_H-M   'P 1'
#
loop_
_entity.id
_entity.type
_entity.pdbx_description
1 polymer ?
#
loop_
_entity_poly.entity_id
_entity_poly.type
_entity_poly.pdbx_seq_one_letter_code
_entity_poly.pdbx_strand_id
1 'polypeptide(L)'
;LFFVIWVWLSARLRKASFSQDSDGDLRWTRMNRTTAAMGLPLGALTLTFAAIYWVKSLEYHWFSTMFGVWFFANCVRGALAFGVIIMVWLWHRGDYKGILNTNHFHSIGMLMLAFTVFWAYVTFSQYFLIWNANVPEETFWYNLREVNHDGSDNQWKWIGIIGILFGHFFIPFFFLLSYRYKVTKHIIRRVAWWFLAVILLDMCYNIMPALKDS
;
A
#
# COMPACT_ATOMS: atom_id res chain seq x y z
N LEU A 1 0.55 13.91 -16.74
CA LEU A 1 1.79 14.32 -16.07
C LEU A 1 2.34 13.19 -15.18
N PHE A 2 1.58 12.64 -14.23
CA PHE A 2 2.05 11.62 -13.25
C PHE A 2 2.65 10.39 -13.92
N PHE A 3 1.95 9.78 -14.87
CA PHE A 3 2.46 8.62 -15.63
C PHE A 3 3.78 8.92 -16.35
N VAL A 4 3.96 10.11 -16.88
CA VAL A 4 5.22 10.51 -17.57
C VAL A 4 6.39 10.47 -16.58
N ILE A 5 6.19 11.01 -15.38
CA ILE A 5 7.22 11.03 -14.33
C ILE A 5 7.54 9.57 -13.89
N TRP A 6 6.54 8.75 -13.66
CA TRP A 6 6.74 7.36 -13.22
C TRP A 6 7.41 6.50 -14.29
N VAL A 7 6.99 6.65 -15.53
CA VAL A 7 7.62 5.95 -16.68
C VAL A 7 9.06 6.42 -16.86
N TRP A 8 9.34 7.72 -16.75
CA TRP A 8 10.68 8.26 -16.85
C TRP A 8 11.61 7.73 -15.74
N LEU A 9 11.16 7.74 -14.48
CA LEU A 9 11.92 7.17 -13.36
C LEU A 9 12.21 5.69 -13.56
N SER A 10 11.18 4.93 -13.91
CA SER A 10 11.29 3.48 -14.17
C SER A 10 12.24 3.18 -15.33
N ALA A 11 12.11 3.90 -16.44
CA ALA A 11 12.98 3.73 -17.61
C ALA A 11 14.44 4.06 -17.30
N ARG A 12 14.69 5.10 -16.51
CA ARG A 12 16.03 5.51 -16.08
C ARG A 12 16.70 4.45 -15.21
N LEU A 13 15.96 3.93 -14.19
CA LEU A 13 16.45 2.86 -13.31
C LEU A 13 16.74 1.58 -14.11
N ARG A 14 15.81 1.20 -14.98
CA ARG A 14 15.95 0.02 -15.85
C ARG A 14 17.16 0.15 -16.80
N LYS A 15 17.32 1.30 -17.47
CA LYS A 15 18.46 1.54 -18.38
C LYS A 15 19.80 1.38 -17.65
N ALA A 16 19.92 1.95 -16.47
CA ALA A 16 21.13 1.85 -15.68
C ALA A 16 21.41 0.40 -15.21
N SER A 17 20.37 -0.36 -14.86
CA SER A 17 20.52 -1.78 -14.53
C SER A 17 21.06 -2.60 -15.71
N PHE A 18 20.47 -2.46 -16.90
CA PHE A 18 20.97 -3.16 -18.09
C PHE A 18 22.38 -2.73 -18.51
N SER A 19 22.72 -1.44 -18.35
CA SER A 19 24.09 -0.99 -18.63
C SER A 19 25.07 -1.60 -17.65
N GLN A 20 24.70 -1.76 -16.37
CA GLN A 20 25.53 -2.43 -15.39
C GLN A 20 25.74 -3.90 -15.70
N ASP A 21 24.72 -4.59 -16.20
CA ASP A 21 24.82 -6.00 -16.59
C ASP A 21 25.79 -6.19 -17.79
N SER A 22 25.96 -5.15 -18.63
CA SER A 22 26.84 -5.22 -19.81
C SER A 22 28.30 -4.89 -19.52
N ASP A 23 28.58 -3.91 -18.65
CA ASP A 23 29.95 -3.41 -18.41
C ASP A 23 30.47 -3.68 -16.98
N GLY A 24 29.60 -4.10 -16.05
CA GLY A 24 29.94 -4.39 -14.65
C GLY A 24 30.33 -3.17 -13.81
N ASP A 25 30.22 -1.93 -14.34
CA ASP A 25 30.70 -0.72 -13.69
C ASP A 25 29.79 -0.30 -12.52
N LEU A 26 30.40 -0.10 -11.34
CA LEU A 26 29.73 0.37 -10.13
C LEU A 26 29.15 1.80 -10.22
N ARG A 27 29.54 2.59 -11.24
CA ARG A 27 28.93 3.91 -11.49
C ARG A 27 27.43 3.83 -11.67
N TRP A 28 26.92 2.76 -12.30
CA TRP A 28 25.50 2.54 -12.51
C TRP A 28 24.74 2.28 -11.21
N THR A 29 25.33 1.53 -10.28
CA THR A 29 24.77 1.36 -8.92
C THR A 29 24.67 2.71 -8.21
N ARG A 30 25.71 3.55 -8.30
CA ARG A 30 25.69 4.89 -7.69
C ARG A 30 24.60 5.78 -8.31
N MET A 31 24.48 5.75 -9.66
CA MET A 31 23.45 6.48 -10.37
C MET A 31 22.03 6.00 -9.98
N ASN A 32 21.81 4.68 -9.85
CA ASN A 32 20.54 4.12 -9.41
C ASN A 32 20.19 4.56 -7.98
N ARG A 33 21.15 4.55 -7.06
CA ARG A 33 20.94 5.05 -5.68
C ARG A 33 20.51 6.51 -5.66
N THR A 34 21.19 7.37 -6.44
CA THR A 34 20.84 8.80 -6.52
C THR A 34 19.46 8.98 -7.17
N THR A 35 19.17 8.26 -8.25
CA THR A 35 17.86 8.33 -8.92
C THR A 35 16.74 7.84 -8.00
N ALA A 36 16.95 6.75 -7.24
CA ALA A 36 15.98 6.25 -6.27
C ALA A 36 15.76 7.24 -5.10
N ALA A 37 16.84 7.84 -4.58
CA ALA A 37 16.76 8.82 -3.50
C ALA A 37 15.95 10.07 -3.88
N MET A 38 16.11 10.56 -5.12
CA MET A 38 15.29 11.66 -5.65
C MET A 38 13.88 11.19 -6.05
N GLY A 39 13.77 9.96 -6.52
CA GLY A 39 12.50 9.37 -6.98
C GLY A 39 11.51 9.11 -5.84
N LEU A 40 11.97 8.83 -4.63
CA LEU A 40 11.09 8.59 -3.47
C LEU A 40 10.23 9.81 -3.11
N PRO A 41 10.78 11.00 -2.82
CA PRO A 41 9.97 12.17 -2.51
C PRO A 41 9.12 12.62 -3.72
N LEU A 42 9.66 12.56 -4.94
CA LEU A 42 8.91 12.89 -6.15
C LEU A 42 7.75 11.90 -6.37
N GLY A 43 7.98 10.61 -6.13
CA GLY A 43 6.96 9.57 -6.19
C GLY A 43 5.88 9.78 -5.13
N ALA A 44 6.24 10.09 -3.89
CA ALA A 44 5.29 10.36 -2.81
C ALA A 44 4.39 11.57 -3.13
N LEU A 45 4.97 12.67 -3.60
CA LEU A 45 4.21 13.86 -3.99
C LEU A 45 3.27 13.57 -5.17
N THR A 46 3.77 12.94 -6.23
CA THR A 46 2.95 12.64 -7.41
C THR A 46 1.86 11.63 -7.12
N LEU A 47 2.10 10.64 -6.25
CA LEU A 47 1.07 9.70 -5.75
C LEU A 47 0.00 10.41 -4.93
N THR A 48 0.39 11.35 -4.07
CA THR A 48 -0.55 12.16 -3.28
C THR A 48 -1.48 12.95 -4.20
N PHE A 49 -0.93 13.66 -5.19
CA PHE A 49 -1.75 14.38 -6.16
C PHE A 49 -2.61 13.45 -7.02
N ALA A 50 -2.07 12.31 -7.46
CA ALA A 50 -2.84 11.33 -8.20
C ALA A 50 -4.01 10.77 -7.37
N ALA A 51 -3.82 10.48 -6.09
CA ALA A 51 -4.87 10.02 -5.19
C ALA A 51 -5.98 11.08 -5.03
N ILE A 52 -5.60 12.36 -4.92
CA ILE A 52 -6.56 13.47 -4.85
C ILE A 52 -7.35 13.58 -6.15
N TYR A 53 -6.68 13.57 -7.31
CA TYR A 53 -7.36 13.76 -8.60
C TYR A 53 -8.19 12.56 -9.04
N TRP A 54 -7.81 11.32 -8.72
CA TRP A 54 -8.48 10.13 -9.25
C TRP A 54 -9.45 9.49 -8.27
N VAL A 55 -9.15 9.54 -6.98
CA VAL A 55 -9.97 8.87 -5.97
C VAL A 55 -10.80 9.88 -5.19
N LYS A 56 -10.15 10.95 -4.71
CA LYS A 56 -10.83 11.95 -3.90
C LYS A 56 -11.84 12.78 -4.69
N SER A 57 -11.61 12.99 -5.98
CA SER A 57 -12.55 13.71 -6.86
C SER A 57 -13.93 13.06 -6.95
N LEU A 58 -14.07 11.79 -6.59
CA LEU A 58 -15.37 11.10 -6.53
C LEU A 58 -16.26 11.60 -5.39
N GLU A 59 -15.64 12.07 -4.30
CA GLU A 59 -16.33 12.72 -3.17
C GLU A 59 -15.66 14.05 -2.85
N TYR A 60 -15.90 15.06 -3.66
CA TYR A 60 -15.24 16.35 -3.58
C TYR A 60 -15.58 17.17 -2.32
N HIS A 61 -16.68 16.84 -1.64
CA HIS A 61 -17.09 17.52 -0.40
C HIS A 61 -16.29 17.09 0.84
N TRP A 62 -15.65 15.93 0.80
CA TRP A 62 -14.87 15.44 1.93
C TRP A 62 -13.37 15.70 1.75
N PHE A 63 -12.70 16.25 2.76
CA PHE A 63 -11.27 16.58 2.73
C PHE A 63 -10.52 15.87 3.84
N SER A 64 -9.33 15.36 3.51
CA SER A 64 -8.37 14.84 4.48
C SER A 64 -6.96 15.06 3.98
N THR A 65 -6.15 15.79 4.76
CA THR A 65 -4.72 15.99 4.46
C THR A 65 -3.92 14.70 4.53
N MET A 66 -4.38 13.72 5.32
CA MET A 66 -3.72 12.42 5.49
C MET A 66 -4.06 11.41 4.38
N PHE A 67 -5.04 11.72 3.52
CA PHE A 67 -5.48 10.78 2.47
C PHE A 67 -4.35 10.38 1.51
N GLY A 68 -3.51 11.34 1.09
CA GLY A 68 -2.36 11.06 0.24
C GLY A 68 -1.32 10.16 0.91
N VAL A 69 -1.08 10.36 2.21
CA VAL A 69 -0.16 9.52 3.01
C VAL A 69 -0.72 8.11 3.19
N TRP A 70 -2.01 8.00 3.46
CA TRP A 70 -2.74 6.72 3.52
C TRP A 70 -2.65 5.96 2.20
N PHE A 71 -2.90 6.63 1.08
CA PHE A 71 -2.80 6.04 -0.25
C PHE A 71 -1.38 5.58 -0.58
N PHE A 72 -0.38 6.41 -0.25
CA PHE A 72 1.04 6.06 -0.39
C PHE A 72 1.39 4.79 0.42
N ALA A 73 0.96 4.70 1.67
CA ALA A 73 1.19 3.51 2.50
C ALA A 73 0.59 2.25 1.87
N ASN A 74 -0.62 2.33 1.32
CA ASN A 74 -1.27 1.23 0.60
C ASN A 74 -0.50 0.84 -0.68
N CYS A 75 -0.03 1.81 -1.46
CA CYS A 75 0.77 1.55 -2.66
C CYS A 75 2.09 0.84 -2.32
N VAL A 76 2.81 1.27 -1.27
CA VAL A 76 4.05 0.61 -0.84
C VAL A 76 3.77 -0.81 -0.35
N ARG A 77 2.73 -1.02 0.45
CA ARG A 77 2.33 -2.36 0.89
C ARG A 77 2.01 -3.28 -0.29
N GLY A 78 1.24 -2.78 -1.26
CA GLY A 78 0.93 -3.50 -2.49
C GLY A 78 2.17 -3.86 -3.30
N ALA A 79 3.10 -2.91 -3.46
CA ALA A 79 4.36 -3.13 -4.17
C ALA A 79 5.25 -4.17 -3.47
N LEU A 80 5.35 -4.12 -2.13
CA LEU A 80 6.10 -5.12 -1.35
C LEU A 80 5.46 -6.51 -1.48
N ALA A 81 4.14 -6.61 -1.39
CA ALA A 81 3.41 -7.87 -1.55
C ALA A 81 3.63 -8.47 -2.95
N PHE A 82 3.49 -7.65 -3.99
CA PHE A 82 3.74 -8.07 -5.37
C PHE A 82 5.21 -8.50 -5.57
N GLY A 83 6.16 -7.74 -4.99
CA GLY A 83 7.58 -8.09 -4.99
C GLY A 83 7.86 -9.45 -4.36
N VAL A 84 7.24 -9.76 -3.22
CA VAL A 84 7.36 -11.09 -2.56
C VAL A 84 6.83 -12.20 -3.46
N ILE A 85 5.70 -12.00 -4.13
CA ILE A 85 5.14 -13.00 -5.04
C ILE A 85 6.12 -13.30 -6.18
N ILE A 86 6.68 -12.25 -6.81
CA ILE A 86 7.67 -12.39 -7.87
C ILE A 86 8.95 -13.06 -7.35
N MET A 87 9.48 -12.64 -6.20
CA MET A 87 10.68 -13.23 -5.60
C MET A 87 10.51 -14.74 -5.35
N VAL A 88 9.37 -15.15 -4.79
CA VAL A 88 9.08 -16.57 -4.54
C VAL A 88 8.90 -17.34 -5.85
N TRP A 89 8.27 -16.73 -6.85
CA TRP A 89 8.08 -17.34 -8.16
C TRP A 89 9.41 -17.58 -8.88
N LEU A 90 10.28 -16.57 -8.95
CA LEU A 90 11.62 -16.67 -9.55
C LEU A 90 12.51 -17.66 -8.79
N TRP A 91 12.39 -17.72 -7.44
CA TRP A 91 13.11 -18.71 -6.67
C TRP A 91 12.68 -20.15 -7.03
N HIS A 92 11.38 -20.40 -7.26
CA HIS A 92 10.90 -21.72 -7.69
C HIS A 92 11.38 -22.09 -9.09
N ARG A 93 11.49 -21.13 -9.99
CA ARG A 93 12.08 -21.36 -11.34
C ARG A 93 13.57 -21.69 -11.32
N GLY A 94 14.25 -21.35 -10.25
CA GLY A 94 15.67 -21.61 -10.10
C GLY A 94 16.56 -20.41 -10.44
N ASP A 95 16.02 -19.34 -11.02
CA ASP A 95 16.76 -18.16 -11.49
C ASP A 95 17.54 -17.45 -10.36
N TYR A 96 17.04 -17.52 -9.13
CA TYR A 96 17.63 -16.90 -7.94
C TYR A 96 18.13 -17.89 -6.89
N LYS A 97 18.33 -19.17 -7.27
CA LYS A 97 18.94 -20.14 -6.35
C LYS A 97 20.38 -19.73 -6.03
N GLY A 98 20.68 -19.60 -4.72
CA GLY A 98 21.97 -19.15 -4.23
C GLY A 98 22.10 -17.63 -4.02
N ILE A 99 21.24 -16.80 -4.63
CA ILE A 99 21.21 -15.34 -4.43
C ILE A 99 20.22 -14.99 -3.31
N LEU A 100 18.98 -15.50 -3.40
CA LEU A 100 17.96 -15.26 -2.39
C LEU A 100 18.15 -16.18 -1.19
N ASN A 101 18.40 -15.58 -0.04
CA ASN A 101 18.54 -16.27 1.23
C ASN A 101 17.41 -15.87 2.21
N THR A 102 17.38 -16.49 3.36
CA THR A 102 16.41 -16.26 4.42
C THR A 102 16.35 -14.80 4.90
N ASN A 103 17.50 -14.11 4.89
CA ASN A 103 17.59 -12.73 5.34
C ASN A 103 16.84 -11.76 4.41
N HIS A 104 16.84 -12.02 3.11
CA HIS A 104 16.07 -11.21 2.16
C HIS A 104 14.56 -11.30 2.44
N PHE A 105 14.05 -12.51 2.68
CA PHE A 105 12.64 -12.72 3.04
C PHE A 105 12.29 -12.11 4.39
N HIS A 106 13.21 -12.19 5.36
CA HIS A 106 13.05 -11.55 6.66
C HIS A 106 12.98 -10.02 6.50
N SER A 107 13.91 -9.41 5.76
CA SER A 107 13.98 -7.96 5.58
C SER A 107 12.74 -7.39 4.89
N ILE A 108 12.27 -8.04 3.82
CA ILE A 108 11.05 -7.59 3.15
C ILE A 108 9.80 -7.81 4.02
N GLY A 109 9.75 -8.90 4.80
CA GLY A 109 8.70 -9.13 5.78
C GLY A 109 8.69 -8.10 6.92
N MET A 110 9.85 -7.59 7.33
CA MET A 110 9.95 -6.49 8.29
C MET A 110 9.44 -5.17 7.70
N LEU A 111 9.76 -4.87 6.44
CA LEU A 111 9.22 -3.70 5.75
C LEU A 111 7.70 -3.80 5.61
N MET A 112 7.17 -4.98 5.25
CA MET A 112 5.72 -5.20 5.19
C MET A 112 5.06 -4.97 6.56
N LEU A 113 5.67 -5.43 7.66
CA LEU A 113 5.19 -5.17 9.02
C LEU A 113 5.21 -3.68 9.35
N ALA A 114 6.33 -3.00 9.08
CA ALA A 114 6.48 -1.58 9.35
C ALA A 114 5.43 -0.75 8.62
N PHE A 115 5.20 -1.01 7.34
CA PHE A 115 4.18 -0.32 6.56
C PHE A 115 2.75 -0.74 6.94
N THR A 116 2.54 -1.92 7.52
CA THR A 116 1.24 -2.30 8.09
C THR A 116 0.92 -1.46 9.33
N VAL A 117 1.89 -1.29 10.23
CA VAL A 117 1.74 -0.43 11.42
C VAL A 117 1.57 1.04 11.00
N PHE A 118 2.36 1.50 10.05
CA PHE A 118 2.26 2.87 9.54
C PHE A 118 0.90 3.15 8.89
N TRP A 119 0.40 2.25 8.06
CA TRP A 119 -0.93 2.36 7.48
C TRP A 119 -2.02 2.39 8.55
N ALA A 120 -1.95 1.50 9.55
CA ALA A 120 -2.92 1.47 10.65
C ALA A 120 -2.90 2.76 11.46
N TYR A 121 -1.71 3.29 11.74
CA TYR A 121 -1.56 4.58 12.42
C TYR A 121 -2.25 5.71 11.64
N VAL A 122 -1.98 5.81 10.33
CA VAL A 122 -2.57 6.86 9.49
C VAL A 122 -4.09 6.71 9.40
N THR A 123 -4.58 5.49 9.19
CA THR A 123 -6.01 5.18 9.11
C THR A 123 -6.74 5.52 10.42
N PHE A 124 -6.18 5.07 11.54
CA PHE A 124 -6.74 5.34 12.87
C PHE A 124 -6.70 6.83 13.21
N SER A 125 -5.58 7.50 12.95
CA SER A 125 -5.45 8.93 13.21
C SER A 125 -6.48 9.75 12.44
N GLN A 126 -6.71 9.42 11.16
CA GLN A 126 -7.70 10.08 10.34
C GLN A 126 -9.12 9.90 10.90
N TYR A 127 -9.49 8.67 11.24
CA TYR A 127 -10.78 8.37 11.85
C TYR A 127 -10.95 9.09 13.21
N PHE A 128 -9.94 8.97 14.07
CA PHE A 128 -9.96 9.53 15.42
C PHE A 128 -10.07 11.05 15.43
N LEU A 129 -9.32 11.74 14.58
CA LEU A 129 -9.35 13.20 14.48
C LEU A 129 -10.72 13.70 14.01
N ILE A 130 -11.28 13.08 12.97
CA ILE A 130 -12.58 13.46 12.43
C ILE A 130 -13.70 13.18 13.44
N TRP A 131 -13.63 12.04 14.11
CA TRP A 131 -14.59 11.67 15.13
C TRP A 131 -14.56 12.61 16.36
N ASN A 132 -13.34 13.00 16.83
CA ASN A 132 -13.19 13.95 17.94
C ASN A 132 -13.62 15.36 17.57
N ALA A 133 -13.30 15.83 16.38
CA ALA A 133 -13.67 17.16 15.90
C ALA A 133 -15.19 17.29 15.73
N ASN A 134 -15.86 16.19 15.35
CA ASN A 134 -17.29 16.09 15.14
C ASN A 134 -17.87 17.20 14.25
N VAL A 135 -17.11 17.60 13.23
CA VAL A 135 -17.53 18.58 12.22
C VAL A 135 -18.42 17.89 11.21
N PRO A 136 -19.68 18.32 11.00
CA PRO A 136 -20.64 17.64 10.10
C PRO A 136 -20.11 17.45 8.67
N GLU A 137 -19.34 18.43 8.17
CA GLU A 137 -18.74 18.44 6.83
C GLU A 137 -17.67 17.35 6.64
N GLU A 138 -17.15 16.78 7.73
CA GLU A 138 -16.14 15.72 7.70
C GLU A 138 -16.71 14.38 8.14
N THR A 139 -17.63 14.36 9.11
CA THR A 139 -18.19 13.13 9.68
C THR A 139 -19.16 12.43 8.73
N PHE A 140 -19.77 13.15 7.76
CA PHE A 140 -20.72 12.56 6.82
C PHE A 140 -20.11 11.38 6.05
N TRP A 141 -18.81 11.41 5.76
CA TRP A 141 -18.12 10.37 5.01
C TRP A 141 -18.11 9.02 5.77
N TYR A 142 -17.93 9.06 7.07
CA TYR A 142 -18.02 7.87 7.92
C TYR A 142 -19.49 7.46 8.15
N ASN A 143 -20.37 8.43 8.41
CA ASN A 143 -21.79 8.17 8.61
C ASN A 143 -22.43 7.45 7.42
N LEU A 144 -22.07 7.83 6.19
CA LEU A 144 -22.52 7.16 4.96
C LEU A 144 -22.15 5.67 4.93
N ARG A 145 -21.07 5.29 5.60
CA ARG A 145 -20.58 3.90 5.69
C ARG A 145 -21.09 3.15 6.90
N GLU A 146 -21.47 3.86 7.93
CA GLU A 146 -21.87 3.25 9.20
C GLU A 146 -23.38 3.09 9.34
N VAL A 147 -24.16 4.06 8.85
CA VAL A 147 -25.60 4.14 9.08
C VAL A 147 -26.36 4.36 7.77
N ASN A 148 -27.44 3.63 7.57
CA ASN A 148 -28.37 3.84 6.46
C ASN A 148 -29.32 5.02 6.76
N HIS A 149 -30.04 5.52 5.75
CA HIS A 149 -31.02 6.59 5.90
C HIS A 149 -32.18 6.28 6.88
N ASP A 150 -32.46 5.00 7.09
CA ASP A 150 -33.48 4.51 8.06
C ASP A 150 -32.95 4.37 9.50
N GLY A 151 -31.69 4.72 9.75
CA GLY A 151 -31.01 4.59 11.04
C GLY A 151 -30.50 3.18 11.33
N SER A 152 -30.63 2.22 10.44
CA SER A 152 -30.07 0.88 10.58
C SER A 152 -28.57 0.84 10.25
N ASP A 153 -27.87 -0.19 10.75
CA ASP A 153 -26.47 -0.42 10.44
C ASP A 153 -26.27 -0.67 8.93
N ASN A 154 -25.32 0.04 8.32
CA ASN A 154 -24.94 -0.17 6.93
C ASN A 154 -24.02 -1.40 6.82
N GLN A 155 -24.14 -2.15 5.71
CA GLN A 155 -23.25 -3.29 5.43
C GLN A 155 -21.78 -2.89 5.37
N TRP A 156 -21.45 -1.66 4.95
CA TRP A 156 -20.10 -1.13 4.91
C TRP A 156 -19.45 -1.01 6.29
N LYS A 157 -20.23 -0.81 7.35
CA LYS A 157 -19.76 -0.84 8.75
C LYS A 157 -19.08 -2.18 9.07
N TRP A 158 -19.71 -3.28 8.71
CA TRP A 158 -19.15 -4.62 8.95
C TRP A 158 -17.93 -4.91 8.08
N ILE A 159 -17.91 -4.42 6.84
CA ILE A 159 -16.73 -4.48 5.98
C ILE A 159 -15.56 -3.69 6.60
N GLY A 160 -15.84 -2.51 7.17
CA GLY A 160 -14.86 -1.71 7.90
C GLY A 160 -14.28 -2.43 9.10
N ILE A 161 -15.14 -3.02 9.94
CA ILE A 161 -14.70 -3.71 11.16
C ILE A 161 -14.01 -5.05 10.81
N ILE A 162 -14.68 -5.92 10.08
CA ILE A 162 -14.16 -7.27 9.82
C ILE A 162 -13.07 -7.26 8.75
N GLY A 163 -13.33 -6.60 7.62
CA GLY A 163 -12.41 -6.58 6.49
C GLY A 163 -11.19 -5.69 6.71
N ILE A 164 -11.42 -4.45 7.16
CA ILE A 164 -10.34 -3.47 7.29
C ILE A 164 -9.64 -3.62 8.63
N LEU A 165 -10.34 -3.54 9.76
CA LEU A 165 -9.69 -3.62 11.07
C LEU A 165 -9.04 -4.98 11.30
N PHE A 166 -9.79 -6.07 11.16
CA PHE A 166 -9.24 -7.41 11.38
C PHE A 166 -8.46 -7.93 10.16
N GLY A 167 -9.03 -7.87 8.97
CA GLY A 167 -8.43 -8.44 7.75
C GLY A 167 -7.20 -7.68 7.29
N HIS A 168 -7.21 -6.35 7.34
CA HIS A 168 -6.16 -5.51 6.80
C HIS A 168 -5.06 -5.16 7.82
N PHE A 169 -5.37 -5.15 9.12
CA PHE A 169 -4.41 -4.86 10.18
C PHE A 169 -4.09 -6.07 11.05
N PHE A 170 -5.02 -6.56 11.89
CA PHE A 170 -4.68 -7.53 12.91
C PHE A 170 -4.14 -8.84 12.35
N ILE A 171 -4.77 -9.42 11.34
CA ILE A 171 -4.31 -10.69 10.75
C ILE A 171 -2.89 -10.54 10.20
N PRO A 172 -2.58 -9.61 9.26
CA PRO A 172 -1.22 -9.46 8.76
C PRO A 172 -0.21 -9.10 9.85
N PHE A 173 -0.59 -8.25 10.82
CA PHE A 173 0.27 -7.85 11.92
C PHE A 173 0.78 -9.06 12.71
N PHE A 174 -0.13 -9.91 13.19
CA PHE A 174 0.28 -11.09 13.97
C PHE A 174 1.07 -12.10 13.15
N PHE A 175 0.72 -12.32 11.88
CA PHE A 175 1.50 -13.19 11.01
C PHE A 175 2.91 -12.65 10.76
N LEU A 176 3.04 -11.35 10.48
CA LEU A 176 4.34 -10.73 10.22
C LEU A 176 5.15 -10.46 11.49
N LEU A 177 4.57 -10.51 12.67
CA LEU A 177 5.32 -10.41 13.92
C LEU A 177 6.24 -11.64 14.11
N SER A 178 5.77 -12.82 13.71
CA SER A 178 6.56 -14.06 13.83
C SER A 178 7.72 -14.11 12.83
N TYR A 179 8.93 -14.32 13.33
CA TYR A 179 10.12 -14.55 12.48
C TYR A 179 9.90 -15.73 11.53
N ARG A 180 9.40 -16.86 12.06
CA ARG A 180 9.19 -18.11 11.30
C ARG A 180 8.30 -17.91 10.07
N TYR A 181 7.26 -17.10 10.18
CA TYR A 181 6.34 -16.88 9.08
C TYR A 181 6.93 -15.98 7.99
N LYS A 182 7.76 -15.01 8.37
CA LYS A 182 8.46 -14.14 7.41
C LYS A 182 9.47 -14.90 6.55
N VAL A 183 10.17 -15.86 7.12
CA VAL A 183 11.23 -16.60 6.40
C VAL A 183 10.71 -17.82 5.63
N THR A 184 9.50 -18.27 5.91
CA THR A 184 8.91 -19.43 5.24
C THR A 184 8.22 -19.00 3.94
N LYS A 185 8.84 -19.32 2.80
CA LYS A 185 8.48 -18.84 1.45
C LYS A 185 7.02 -19.02 1.07
N HIS A 186 6.43 -20.19 1.34
CA HIS A 186 5.04 -20.44 1.03
C HIS A 186 4.07 -19.67 1.95
N ILE A 187 4.46 -19.39 3.20
CA ILE A 187 3.64 -18.62 4.13
C ILE A 187 3.67 -17.15 3.74
N ILE A 188 4.87 -16.56 3.55
CA ILE A 188 4.97 -15.14 3.19
C ILE A 188 4.31 -14.85 1.83
N ARG A 189 4.34 -15.81 0.87
CA ARG A 189 3.59 -15.70 -0.38
C ARG A 189 2.08 -15.66 -0.16
N ARG A 190 1.54 -16.50 0.74
CA ARG A 190 0.10 -16.47 1.08
C ARG A 190 -0.28 -15.14 1.74
N VAL A 191 0.55 -14.65 2.66
CA VAL A 191 0.37 -13.35 3.28
C VAL A 191 0.41 -12.24 2.23
N ALA A 192 1.30 -12.30 1.24
CA ALA A 192 1.37 -11.35 0.15
C ALA A 192 0.09 -11.33 -0.72
N TRP A 193 -0.47 -12.49 -1.06
CA TRP A 193 -1.77 -12.58 -1.74
C TRP A 193 -2.91 -12.00 -0.89
N TRP A 194 -2.89 -12.29 0.42
CA TRP A 194 -3.84 -11.71 1.36
C TRP A 194 -3.75 -10.17 1.37
N PHE A 195 -2.54 -9.60 1.38
CA PHE A 195 -2.36 -8.14 1.29
C PHE A 195 -3.01 -7.56 0.04
N LEU A 196 -2.80 -8.16 -1.12
CA LEU A 196 -3.42 -7.66 -2.36
C LEU A 196 -4.95 -7.72 -2.29
N ALA A 197 -5.51 -8.80 -1.75
CA ALA A 197 -6.95 -8.94 -1.59
C ALA A 197 -7.55 -7.89 -0.66
N VAL A 198 -6.92 -7.65 0.51
CA VAL A 198 -7.45 -6.68 1.48
C VAL A 198 -7.21 -5.23 1.05
N ILE A 199 -6.16 -4.94 0.28
CA ILE A 199 -5.96 -3.62 -0.35
C ILE A 199 -7.09 -3.34 -1.35
N LEU A 200 -7.47 -4.32 -2.17
CA LEU A 200 -8.63 -4.18 -3.07
C LEU A 200 -9.93 -3.94 -2.30
N LEU A 201 -10.14 -4.68 -1.20
CA LEU A 201 -11.30 -4.48 -0.34
C LEU A 201 -11.32 -3.07 0.28
N ASP A 202 -10.17 -2.56 0.71
CA ASP A 202 -10.02 -1.22 1.26
C ASP A 202 -10.30 -0.15 0.18
N MET A 203 -9.86 -0.36 -1.06
CA MET A 203 -10.22 0.52 -2.18
C MET A 203 -11.74 0.49 -2.45
N CYS A 204 -12.37 -0.68 -2.45
CA CYS A 204 -13.82 -0.79 -2.59
C CYS A 204 -14.56 -0.06 -1.46
N TYR A 205 -14.12 -0.19 -0.22
CA TYR A 205 -14.69 0.51 0.93
C TYR A 205 -14.60 2.04 0.78
N ASN A 206 -13.52 2.53 0.17
CA ASN A 206 -13.33 3.97 -0.04
C ASN A 206 -14.12 4.53 -1.23
N ILE A 207 -14.41 3.74 -2.26
CA ILE A 207 -14.97 4.21 -3.53
C ILE A 207 -16.46 3.87 -3.67
N MET A 208 -16.85 2.62 -3.34
CA MET A 208 -18.19 2.13 -3.67
C MET A 208 -19.35 2.86 -2.97
N PRO A 209 -19.22 3.29 -1.69
CA PRO A 209 -20.32 4.02 -1.06
C PRO A 209 -20.68 5.32 -1.78
N ALA A 210 -19.70 6.04 -2.30
CA ALA A 210 -19.90 7.28 -3.06
C ALA A 210 -20.70 7.07 -4.36
N LEU A 211 -20.57 5.90 -4.98
CA LEU A 211 -21.25 5.59 -6.25
C LEU A 211 -22.70 5.16 -6.08
N LYS A 212 -23.12 4.79 -4.86
CA LYS A 212 -24.48 4.33 -4.58
C LYS A 212 -25.47 5.48 -4.40
N ASP A 213 -24.98 6.63 -3.96
CA ASP A 213 -25.79 7.82 -3.65
C ASP A 213 -25.75 8.87 -4.78
N SER A 214 -25.06 8.61 -5.90
CA SER A 214 -25.04 9.39 -7.12
C SER A 214 -26.06 8.87 -8.14
#